data_de392ae012cf7d7c685e4166db00b63c
#
_entry.id   de392ae012cf7d7c685e4166db00b63c
#
_cell.length_a   1.000
_cell.length_b   1.000
_cell.length_c   1.000
_cell.angle_alpha   90.00
_cell.angle_beta   90.00
_cell.angle_gamma   90.00
#
_symmetry.space_group_name_H-M   'P 1'
#
loop_
_entity.id
_entity.type
_entity.pdbx_description
1 polymer ?
#
loop_
_entity_poly.entity_id
_entity_poly.type
_entity_poly.pdbx_seq_one_letter_code
_entity_poly.pdbx_strand_id
1 'polypeptide(L)'
;MRKITLIRNRRAGKAVYGQLSFEMRNREYALETFSMPSLENADYLIPAGTYPVERTWSPRFKKFLPLIENVPDRDGIRIHRGTIPEHSKGCILLDLAGMSNITILFNQLENEEENAQIDIVEEFTA
;
A
#
# COMPACT_ATOMS: atom_id res chain seq x y z
N MET A 1 7.97 -11.14 10.01
CA MET A 1 7.65 -10.21 8.91
C MET A 1 6.16 -9.87 8.93
N ARG A 2 5.83 -8.60 8.86
CA ARG A 2 4.43 -8.16 8.82
C ARG A 2 3.90 -8.18 7.38
N LYS A 3 2.76 -8.80 7.17
CA LYS A 3 2.14 -8.88 5.86
C LYS A 3 1.11 -7.77 5.67
N ILE A 4 1.25 -7.04 4.55
CA ILE A 4 0.24 -6.12 4.05
C ILE A 4 -0.43 -6.83 2.88
N THR A 5 -1.76 -6.84 2.82
CA THR A 5 -2.50 -7.48 1.74
C THR A 5 -3.28 -6.44 0.95
N LEU A 6 -3.11 -6.45 -0.36
CA LEU A 6 -3.93 -5.64 -1.28
C LEU A 6 -4.77 -6.59 -2.13
N ILE A 7 -6.08 -6.47 -2.01
CA ILE A 7 -7.02 -7.22 -2.86
C ILE A 7 -7.63 -6.23 -3.84
N ARG A 8 -7.30 -6.39 -5.13
CA ARG A 8 -7.92 -5.62 -6.22
C ARG A 8 -9.25 -6.27 -6.56
N ASN A 9 -10.35 -5.57 -6.39
CA ASN A 9 -11.67 -6.19 -6.47
C ASN A 9 -12.64 -5.57 -7.47
N ARG A 10 -12.36 -4.38 -8.02
CA ARG A 10 -13.26 -3.74 -8.98
C ARG A 10 -12.50 -2.82 -9.93
N ARG A 11 -12.91 -2.82 -11.18
CA ARG A 11 -12.40 -1.90 -12.20
C ARG A 11 -13.54 -1.02 -12.71
N ALA A 12 -13.24 0.27 -12.90
CA ALA A 12 -14.17 1.24 -13.48
C ALA A 12 -13.36 2.24 -14.28
N GLY A 13 -13.35 2.12 -15.62
CA GLY A 13 -12.50 2.93 -16.47
C GLY A 13 -11.02 2.75 -16.13
N LYS A 14 -10.33 3.85 -15.81
CA LYS A 14 -8.92 3.80 -15.40
C LYS A 14 -8.74 3.45 -13.93
N ALA A 15 -9.81 3.44 -13.14
CA ALA A 15 -9.72 3.18 -11.72
C ALA A 15 -9.71 1.68 -11.43
N VAL A 16 -8.79 1.25 -10.59
CA VAL A 16 -8.79 -0.08 -9.98
C VAL A 16 -8.94 0.10 -8.48
N TYR A 17 -10.07 -0.36 -7.97
CA TYR A 17 -10.40 -0.26 -6.54
C TYR A 17 -10.02 -1.54 -5.83
N GLY A 18 -9.57 -1.40 -4.61
CA GLY A 18 -9.21 -2.53 -3.78
C GLY A 18 -9.36 -2.23 -2.30
N GLN A 19 -8.99 -3.23 -1.51
CA GLN A 19 -8.87 -3.12 -0.06
C GLN A 19 -7.44 -3.47 0.33
N LEU A 20 -6.83 -2.59 1.08
CA LEU A 20 -5.53 -2.82 1.68
C LEU A 20 -5.74 -3.10 3.16
N SER A 21 -5.12 -4.17 3.65
CA SER A 21 -5.28 -4.56 5.04
C SER A 21 -3.97 -5.03 5.65
N PHE A 22 -3.87 -4.89 6.97
CA PHE A 22 -2.73 -5.35 7.75
C PHE A 22 -3.10 -5.41 9.22
N GLU A 23 -2.31 -6.14 9.98
CA GLU A 23 -2.44 -6.14 11.43
C GLU A 23 -1.46 -5.13 12.04
N MET A 24 -1.92 -4.38 13.01
CA MET A 24 -1.06 -3.55 13.86
C MET A 24 -1.61 -3.51 15.27
N ARG A 25 -0.77 -3.07 16.21
CA ARG A 25 -1.18 -3.02 17.62
C ARG A 25 -2.10 -1.83 17.85
N ASN A 26 -3.21 -2.10 18.53
CA ASN A 26 -4.15 -1.09 18.97
C ASN A 26 -3.66 -0.41 20.27
N ARG A 27 -4.52 0.40 20.89
CA ARG A 27 -4.20 1.11 22.14
C ARG A 27 -3.90 0.19 23.32
N GLU A 28 -4.36 -1.04 23.26
CA GLU A 28 -4.14 -2.07 24.29
C GLU A 28 -2.97 -3.00 23.96
N TYR A 29 -2.17 -2.65 22.94
CA TYR A 29 -1.06 -3.45 22.42
C TYR A 29 -1.48 -4.82 21.87
N ALA A 30 -2.75 -5.02 21.62
CA ALA A 30 -3.24 -6.22 20.95
C ALA A 30 -3.17 -6.05 19.43
N LEU A 31 -2.88 -7.12 18.70
CA LEU A 31 -2.94 -7.09 17.24
C LEU A 31 -4.39 -7.03 16.78
N GLU A 32 -4.64 -6.13 15.85
CA GLU A 32 -5.96 -5.89 15.28
C GLU A 32 -5.82 -5.65 13.79
N THR A 33 -6.75 -6.17 12.99
CA THR A 33 -6.77 -5.97 11.55
C THR A 33 -7.36 -4.61 11.21
N PHE A 34 -6.63 -3.85 10.42
CA PHE A 34 -7.09 -2.58 9.85
C PHE A 34 -7.22 -2.75 8.35
N SER A 35 -8.30 -2.22 7.80
CA SER A 35 -8.60 -2.31 6.38
C SER A 35 -9.02 -0.95 5.86
N MET A 36 -8.59 -0.63 4.64
CA MET A 36 -8.83 0.68 4.04
C MET A 36 -8.97 0.57 2.54
N PRO A 37 -9.76 1.45 1.91
CA PRO A 37 -9.89 1.44 0.46
C PRO A 37 -8.59 1.87 -0.21
N SER A 38 -8.31 1.27 -1.36
CA SER A 38 -7.16 1.60 -2.19
C SER A 38 -7.60 1.94 -3.61
N LEU A 39 -6.75 2.69 -4.30
CA LEU A 39 -6.99 3.11 -5.68
C LEU A 39 -5.70 2.98 -6.47
N GLU A 40 -5.80 2.43 -7.67
CA GLU A 40 -4.68 2.32 -8.61
C GLU A 40 -5.14 2.75 -10.00
N ASN A 41 -4.16 2.97 -10.88
CA ASN A 41 -4.43 3.30 -12.27
C ASN A 41 -4.28 2.06 -13.14
N ALA A 42 -5.35 1.67 -13.83
CA ALA A 42 -5.37 0.48 -14.68
C ALA A 42 -4.31 0.49 -15.78
N ASP A 43 -3.90 1.67 -16.24
CA ASP A 43 -2.90 1.81 -17.30
C ASP A 43 -1.47 1.52 -16.82
N TYR A 44 -1.23 1.48 -15.51
CA TYR A 44 0.11 1.37 -14.93
C TYR A 44 0.21 0.32 -13.82
N LEU A 45 -0.73 -0.61 -13.72
CA LEU A 45 -0.73 -1.61 -12.66
C LEU A 45 0.60 -2.37 -12.59
N ILE A 46 1.13 -2.49 -11.39
CA ILE A 46 2.22 -3.42 -11.14
C ILE A 46 1.65 -4.85 -11.10
N PRO A 47 2.46 -5.88 -11.43
CA PRO A 47 1.95 -7.25 -11.40
C PRO A 47 1.49 -7.67 -10.01
N ALA A 48 0.44 -8.49 -9.96
CA ALA A 48 0.08 -9.20 -8.73
C ALA A 48 1.27 -10.06 -8.28
N GLY A 49 1.45 -10.21 -6.99
CA GLY A 49 2.58 -10.93 -6.42
C GLY A 49 2.96 -10.40 -5.06
N THR A 50 4.13 -10.83 -4.58
CA THR A 50 4.66 -10.48 -3.27
C THR A 50 5.89 -9.61 -3.42
N TYR A 51 5.92 -8.51 -2.69
CA TYR A 51 7.02 -7.53 -2.75
C TYR A 51 7.45 -7.12 -1.35
N PRO A 52 8.75 -6.93 -1.11
CA PRO A 52 9.21 -6.27 0.12
C PRO A 52 8.71 -4.83 0.15
N VAL A 53 8.44 -4.32 1.34
CA VAL A 53 8.05 -2.91 1.54
C VAL A 53 8.90 -2.31 2.64
N GLU A 54 9.52 -1.18 2.36
CA GLU A 54 10.34 -0.45 3.31
C GLU A 54 10.00 1.04 3.26
N ARG A 55 9.88 1.66 4.42
CA ARG A 55 9.65 3.10 4.47
C ARG A 55 10.97 3.84 4.24
N THR A 56 11.06 4.57 3.14
CA THR A 56 12.25 5.33 2.76
C THR A 56 11.89 6.76 2.38
N TRP A 57 12.91 7.62 2.30
CA TRP A 57 12.72 9.00 1.85
C TRP A 57 12.33 9.05 0.37
N SER A 58 11.27 9.80 0.08
CA SER A 58 10.84 10.07 -1.29
C SER A 58 11.32 11.45 -1.73
N PRO A 59 12.24 11.53 -2.70
CA PRO A 59 12.66 12.84 -3.24
C PRO A 59 11.51 13.61 -3.88
N ARG A 60 10.58 12.87 -4.52
CA ARG A 60 9.44 13.48 -5.19
C ARG A 60 8.45 14.11 -4.22
N PHE A 61 8.09 13.38 -3.16
CA PHE A 61 7.09 13.83 -2.20
C PHE A 61 7.71 14.53 -1.00
N LYS A 62 9.04 14.51 -0.87
CA LYS A 62 9.80 15.15 0.21
C LYS A 62 9.31 14.71 1.59
N LYS A 63 9.11 13.41 1.73
CA LYS A 63 8.73 12.77 2.99
C LYS A 63 9.04 11.28 2.95
N PHE A 64 9.01 10.63 4.11
CA PHE A 64 9.17 9.19 4.21
C PHE A 64 7.85 8.51 3.86
N LEU A 65 7.90 7.58 2.89
CA LEU A 65 6.74 6.84 2.42
C LEU A 65 7.14 5.38 2.18
N PRO A 66 6.18 4.43 2.31
CA PRO A 66 6.45 3.04 1.96
C PRO A 66 6.88 2.90 0.51
N LEU A 67 8.02 2.24 0.29
CA LEU A 67 8.54 1.89 -1.03
C LEU A 67 8.30 0.41 -1.27
N ILE A 68 7.65 0.09 -2.38
CA ILE A 68 7.46 -1.29 -2.82
C ILE A 68 8.65 -1.67 -3.68
N GLU A 69 9.44 -2.65 -3.21
CA GLU A 69 10.72 -3.00 -3.81
C GLU A 69 10.61 -4.16 -4.78
N ASN A 70 11.59 -4.27 -5.67
CA ASN A 70 11.70 -5.38 -6.63
C ASN A 70 10.53 -5.49 -7.60
N VAL A 71 9.87 -4.39 -7.91
CA VAL A 71 8.84 -4.38 -8.95
C VAL A 71 9.53 -4.50 -10.31
N PRO A 72 9.15 -5.47 -11.17
CA PRO A 72 9.80 -5.65 -12.46
C PRO A 72 9.77 -4.37 -13.31
N ASP A 73 10.94 -3.99 -13.81
CA ASP A 73 11.14 -2.85 -14.73
C ASP A 73 10.68 -1.49 -14.21
N ARG A 74 10.52 -1.34 -12.90
CA ARG A 74 10.06 -0.08 -12.30
C ARG A 74 10.78 0.23 -11.01
N ASP A 75 10.98 1.53 -10.79
CA ASP A 75 11.53 2.08 -9.55
C ASP A 75 10.56 3.09 -8.97
N GLY A 76 10.69 3.38 -7.68
CA GLY A 76 9.94 4.44 -7.04
C GLY A 76 8.46 4.17 -6.86
N ILE A 77 8.04 2.91 -6.89
CA ILE A 77 6.65 2.53 -6.64
C ILE A 77 6.38 2.61 -5.15
N ARG A 78 5.45 3.46 -4.76
CA ARG A 78 5.16 3.74 -3.36
C ARG A 78 3.68 3.64 -3.03
N ILE A 79 3.40 3.63 -1.74
CA ILE A 79 2.06 3.87 -1.22
C ILE A 79 2.01 5.33 -0.82
N HIS A 80 1.11 6.11 -1.42
CA HIS A 80 0.96 7.52 -1.07
C HIS A 80 -0.49 7.98 -1.24
N ARG A 81 -0.76 9.20 -0.79
CA ARG A 81 -2.10 9.76 -0.87
C ARG A 81 -2.47 10.09 -2.31
N GLY A 82 -3.73 9.76 -2.68
CA GLY A 82 -4.30 10.16 -3.94
C GLY A 82 -5.80 9.92 -3.96
N THR A 83 -6.54 10.64 -4.81
CA THR A 83 -7.99 10.61 -4.87
C THR A 83 -8.55 10.25 -6.24
N ILE A 84 -7.72 10.30 -7.27
CA ILE A 84 -8.10 9.94 -8.64
C ILE A 84 -7.01 9.04 -9.24
N PRO A 85 -7.36 8.18 -10.22
CA PRO A 85 -6.37 7.27 -10.82
C PRO A 85 -5.15 7.97 -11.40
N GLU A 86 -5.33 9.17 -11.94
CA GLU A 86 -4.25 9.97 -12.55
C GLU A 86 -3.15 10.36 -11.55
N HIS A 87 -3.39 10.25 -10.24
CA HIS A 87 -2.35 10.45 -9.23
C HIS A 87 -1.38 9.26 -9.15
N SER A 88 -1.65 8.18 -9.87
CA SER A 88 -0.83 6.98 -9.86
C SER A 88 -0.22 6.67 -11.23
N LYS A 89 1.08 6.36 -11.24
CA LYS A 89 1.75 5.71 -12.37
C LYS A 89 2.35 4.38 -11.89
N GLY A 90 1.54 3.62 -11.15
CA GLY A 90 1.92 2.34 -10.56
C GLY A 90 1.85 2.34 -9.05
N CYS A 91 1.86 3.50 -8.42
CA CYS A 91 1.73 3.63 -6.96
C CYS A 91 0.35 3.20 -6.47
N ILE A 92 0.30 2.72 -5.24
CA ILE A 92 -0.96 2.41 -4.57
C ILE A 92 -1.41 3.65 -3.82
N LEU A 93 -2.62 4.11 -4.09
CA LEU A 93 -3.17 5.32 -3.51
C LEU A 93 -4.10 4.98 -2.35
N LEU A 94 -3.93 5.70 -1.25
CA LEU A 94 -4.82 5.64 -0.09
C LEU A 94 -5.39 7.04 0.17
N ASP A 95 -6.52 7.09 0.84
CA ASP A 95 -7.07 8.35 1.32
C ASP A 95 -6.30 8.83 2.57
N LEU A 96 -6.69 9.97 3.11
CA LEU A 96 -6.00 10.56 4.26
C LEU A 96 -6.02 9.63 5.48
N ALA A 97 -7.17 9.01 5.76
CA ALA A 97 -7.30 8.08 6.87
C ALA A 97 -6.43 6.83 6.67
N GLY A 98 -6.40 6.29 5.44
CA GLY A 98 -5.54 5.15 5.10
C GLY A 98 -4.06 5.46 5.26
N MET A 99 -3.63 6.65 4.83
CA MET A 99 -2.25 7.09 5.01
C MET A 99 -1.89 7.28 6.48
N SER A 100 -2.81 7.76 7.30
CA SER A 100 -2.59 7.84 8.75
C SER A 100 -2.36 6.46 9.36
N ASN A 101 -3.18 5.48 8.98
CA ASN A 101 -3.04 4.11 9.48
C ASN A 101 -1.72 3.48 9.05
N ILE A 102 -1.32 3.62 7.78
CA ILE A 102 -0.08 3.00 7.33
C ILE A 102 1.15 3.67 7.95
N THR A 103 1.06 4.95 8.24
CA THR A 103 2.12 5.67 8.96
C THR A 103 2.29 5.09 10.37
N ILE A 104 1.19 4.85 11.08
CA ILE A 104 1.22 4.23 12.40
C ILE A 104 1.82 2.82 12.32
N LEU A 105 1.43 2.03 11.30
CA LEU A 105 2.00 0.71 11.09
C LEU A 105 3.52 0.77 11.00
N PHE A 106 4.07 1.62 10.13
CA PHE A 106 5.53 1.69 9.93
C PHE A 106 6.24 2.24 11.15
N ASN A 107 5.62 3.13 11.92
CA ASN A 107 6.18 3.54 13.22
C ASN A 107 6.31 2.34 14.16
N GLN A 108 5.30 1.49 14.22
CA GLN A 108 5.34 0.28 15.04
C GLN A 108 6.40 -0.71 14.55
N LEU A 109 6.47 -0.93 13.23
CA LEU A 109 7.45 -1.86 12.65
C LEU A 109 8.88 -1.42 12.91
N GLU A 110 9.17 -0.13 12.82
CA GLU A 110 10.51 0.39 13.14
C GLU A 110 10.85 0.18 14.61
N ASN A 111 9.90 0.41 15.53
CA ASN A 111 10.10 0.18 16.95
C ASN A 111 10.29 -1.31 17.27
N GLU A 112 9.63 -2.19 16.54
CA GLU A 112 9.73 -3.64 16.73
C GLU A 112 10.86 -4.26 15.90
N GLU A 113 11.58 -3.47 15.12
CA GLU A 113 12.62 -3.93 14.19
C GLU A 113 12.10 -5.03 13.25
N GLU A 114 10.88 -4.87 12.77
CA GLU A 114 10.21 -5.84 11.91
C GLU A 114 10.11 -5.35 10.48
N ASN A 115 10.34 -6.25 9.53
CA ASN A 115 10.20 -5.99 8.09
C ASN A 115 8.75 -6.19 7.66
N ALA A 116 8.41 -5.62 6.49
CA ALA A 116 7.09 -5.76 5.89
C ALA A 116 7.17 -6.28 4.46
N GLN A 117 6.12 -6.96 4.05
CA GLN A 117 5.91 -7.32 2.65
C GLN A 117 4.46 -7.06 2.29
N ILE A 118 4.20 -6.85 1.00
CA ILE A 118 2.85 -6.71 0.47
C ILE A 118 2.55 -7.86 -0.49
N ASP A 119 1.39 -8.49 -0.29
CA ASP A 119 0.85 -9.46 -1.22
C ASP A 119 -0.28 -8.78 -1.99
N ILE A 120 -0.13 -8.74 -3.31
CA ILE A 120 -1.13 -8.15 -4.20
C ILE A 120 -1.86 -9.27 -4.92
N VAL A 121 -3.18 -9.32 -4.73
CA VAL A 121 -4.06 -10.36 -5.24
C VAL A 121 -5.20 -9.72 -6.03
N GLU A 122 -5.59 -10.36 -7.11
CA GLU A 122 -6.70 -9.90 -7.95
C GLU A 122 -7.91 -10.80 -7.74
N GLU A 123 -9.00 -10.21 -7.25
CA GLU A 123 -10.28 -10.88 -7.04
C GLU A 123 -11.40 -10.04 -7.67
N PHE A 124 -11.27 -9.78 -8.97
CA PHE A 124 -12.27 -8.98 -9.67
C PHE A 124 -13.60 -9.71 -9.76
N THR A 125 -14.67 -9.00 -9.40
CA THR A 125 -16.03 -9.50 -9.58
C THR A 125 -16.51 -9.16 -10.98
N ALA A 126 -17.28 -10.07 -11.53
CA ALA A 126 -17.86 -9.91 -12.86
C ALA A 126 -18.95 -8.81 -12.88
#